data_7087fc4042756b40fbc0cf65e06b7649
#
_entry.id   7087fc4042756b40fbc0cf65e06b7649
#
_cell.length_a   1.000
_cell.length_b   1.000
_cell.length_c   1.000
_cell.angle_alpha   90.00
_cell.angle_beta   90.00
_cell.angle_gamma   90.00
#
_symmetry.space_group_name_H-M   'P 1'
#
loop_
_entity.id
_entity.type
_entity.pdbx_description
1 polymer ?
#
loop_
_entity_poly.entity_id
_entity_poly.type
_entity_poly.pdbx_seq_one_letter_code
_entity_poly.pdbx_strand_id
1 'polypeptide(L)'
;MRSSAASDVYKRQYVYSLLSSKKVLISSSIDTTDKTYQKWKNEKISLSEFLRYAVNKEWIDISSLNISSKYNDTEEIMKALAAYVEDALVDADDFDMTVCEQSIMKGKLSGREVCLLLYEQGVLKKKGDSDYTALKSGSLNSYDFIRRKLKSLQITPGQIGMDPCSGSVVITDSKTGKVKALVSYPGYDSNRLSNGTDSGYYRQLANSASTPLYNQALKHKTAPGSTFKPVSALAGLNEKAITTSTVINCTGLYDKITPPAKCWKYPDRHGPRTVSTAIEASCNYFFYEVGYRLGDKSGSYSSKEGLKYLEKYATQLGLNKQSGIELDESSPQVSDETSVRSAIGQGRNSFTPSQIANYVTTLSNSGTVYDLSIMDKITDDNGKTVKKYGVKKVRQLHYDTTYWNAVHTGMRGVVSGKDSSVSSIFQGMKVKLAGKTGTAQENKKRPNHALFISYGPYEKPEITTTVVIPFGYTSSNAAATAKDIYEYYFANDKTKKTLEKNNKSVTETSVGTAGD
;
A
#
# COMPACT_ATOMS: atom_id res chain seq x y z
N MET A 1 -34.68 13.72 10.19
CA MET A 1 -34.47 13.06 11.50
C MET A 1 -33.42 11.94 11.48
N ARG A 2 -33.38 11.05 10.48
CA ARG A 2 -32.35 9.97 10.41
C ARG A 2 -30.90 10.48 10.19
N SER A 3 -30.68 11.66 9.61
CA SER A 3 -29.32 12.20 9.37
C SER A 3 -28.71 12.88 10.61
N SER A 4 -29.49 13.33 11.58
CA SER A 4 -28.98 13.86 12.84
C SER A 4 -28.50 12.76 13.77
N ALA A 5 -29.20 11.63 13.82
CA ALA A 5 -28.86 10.50 14.67
C ALA A 5 -27.47 9.89 14.40
N ALA A 6 -27.09 9.72 13.13
CA ALA A 6 -25.78 9.18 12.77
C ALA A 6 -24.60 10.09 13.21
N SER A 7 -24.77 11.43 13.15
CA SER A 7 -23.76 12.40 13.64
C SER A 7 -23.57 12.32 15.16
N ASP A 8 -24.66 12.11 15.86
CA ASP A 8 -24.63 12.05 17.31
C ASP A 8 -23.99 10.74 17.79
N VAL A 9 -24.12 9.65 17.04
CA VAL A 9 -23.47 8.36 17.34
C VAL A 9 -21.94 8.49 17.31
N TYR A 10 -21.37 9.11 16.28
CA TYR A 10 -19.90 9.29 16.18
C TYR A 10 -19.36 10.21 17.27
N LYS A 11 -20.04 11.33 17.53
CA LYS A 11 -19.66 12.26 18.62
C LYS A 11 -19.70 11.55 19.98
N ARG A 12 -20.72 10.75 20.21
CA ARG A 12 -20.89 9.95 21.43
C ARG A 12 -19.76 8.94 21.62
N GLN A 13 -19.41 8.20 20.56
CA GLN A 13 -18.32 7.23 20.58
C GLN A 13 -16.96 7.90 20.75
N TYR A 14 -16.73 9.05 20.11
CA TYR A 14 -15.50 9.82 20.25
C TYR A 14 -15.30 10.28 21.70
N VAL A 15 -16.30 10.93 22.29
CA VAL A 15 -16.23 11.41 23.69
C VAL A 15 -16.07 10.25 24.67
N TYR A 16 -16.77 9.15 24.47
CA TYR A 16 -16.58 7.92 25.27
C TYR A 16 -15.13 7.42 25.21
N SER A 17 -14.57 7.32 24.00
CA SER A 17 -13.20 6.87 23.78
C SER A 17 -12.18 7.86 24.38
N LEU A 18 -12.42 9.16 24.25
CA LEU A 18 -11.60 10.21 24.86
C LEU A 18 -11.56 10.08 26.37
N LEU A 19 -12.72 10.00 27.03
CA LEU A 19 -12.81 9.85 28.48
C LEU A 19 -12.15 8.55 28.97
N SER A 20 -12.29 7.46 28.21
CA SER A 20 -11.64 6.18 28.53
C SER A 20 -10.13 6.25 28.37
N SER A 21 -9.62 6.87 27.30
CA SER A 21 -8.17 7.00 27.04
C SER A 21 -7.49 7.90 28.07
N LYS A 22 -8.18 8.94 28.50
CA LYS A 22 -7.72 9.87 29.56
C LYS A 22 -7.95 9.30 30.98
N LYS A 23 -8.48 8.10 31.11
CA LYS A 23 -8.79 7.41 32.39
C LYS A 23 -9.81 8.14 33.27
N VAL A 24 -10.52 9.13 32.74
CA VAL A 24 -11.67 9.76 33.42
C VAL A 24 -12.83 8.81 33.51
N LEU A 25 -13.09 8.02 32.47
CA LEU A 25 -14.00 6.88 32.51
C LEU A 25 -13.20 5.62 32.85
N ILE A 26 -13.46 5.04 34.02
CA ILE A 26 -12.74 3.86 34.55
C ILE A 26 -13.29 2.61 33.86
N SER A 27 -12.77 2.29 32.70
CA SER A 27 -13.28 1.19 31.84
C SER A 27 -13.28 -0.17 32.54
N SER A 28 -12.35 -0.39 33.48
CA SER A 28 -12.28 -1.62 34.29
C SER A 28 -13.39 -1.75 35.32
N SER A 29 -14.03 -0.66 35.71
CA SER A 29 -15.14 -0.64 36.68
C SER A 29 -16.50 -0.80 36.01
N ILE A 30 -16.57 -0.71 34.67
CA ILE A 30 -17.81 -0.81 33.92
C ILE A 30 -18.26 -2.26 33.84
N ASP A 31 -19.41 -2.56 34.46
CA ASP A 31 -20.10 -3.81 34.22
C ASP A 31 -20.77 -3.81 32.83
N THR A 32 -20.19 -4.56 31.91
CA THR A 32 -20.69 -4.64 30.53
C THR A 32 -22.02 -5.36 30.40
N THR A 33 -22.49 -6.05 31.47
CA THR A 33 -23.81 -6.70 31.53
C THR A 33 -24.88 -5.76 32.08
N ASP A 34 -24.50 -4.62 32.64
CA ASP A 34 -25.42 -3.63 33.18
C ASP A 34 -26.45 -3.17 32.14
N LYS A 35 -27.72 -3.13 32.56
CA LYS A 35 -28.85 -2.80 31.66
C LYS A 35 -28.75 -1.40 31.07
N THR A 36 -28.21 -0.43 31.81
CA THR A 36 -28.05 0.96 31.33
C THR A 36 -26.87 1.08 30.38
N TYR A 37 -25.76 0.38 30.68
CA TYR A 37 -24.65 0.26 29.74
C TYR A 37 -25.12 -0.37 28.42
N GLN A 38 -25.88 -1.45 28.45
CA GLN A 38 -26.45 -2.10 27.28
C GLN A 38 -27.42 -1.20 26.50
N LYS A 39 -28.23 -0.39 27.18
CA LYS A 39 -29.10 0.61 26.52
C LYS A 39 -28.24 1.68 25.79
N TRP A 40 -27.17 2.14 26.42
CA TRP A 40 -26.26 3.10 25.80
C TRP A 40 -25.53 2.50 24.60
N LYS A 41 -24.97 1.30 24.74
CA LYS A 41 -24.30 0.57 23.65
C LYS A 41 -25.21 0.33 22.45
N ASN A 42 -26.48 0.07 22.69
CA ASN A 42 -27.52 -0.15 21.68
C ASN A 42 -28.23 1.17 21.25
N GLU A 43 -27.66 2.32 21.57
CA GLU A 43 -28.11 3.66 21.15
C GLU A 43 -29.52 4.04 21.62
N LYS A 44 -29.99 3.44 22.72
CA LYS A 44 -31.32 3.68 23.29
C LYS A 44 -31.38 4.81 24.31
N ILE A 45 -30.22 5.29 24.78
CA ILE A 45 -30.09 6.46 25.67
C ILE A 45 -28.97 7.37 25.16
N SER A 46 -29.00 8.66 25.56
CA SER A 46 -27.98 9.64 25.21
C SER A 46 -26.65 9.38 25.96
N LEU A 47 -25.55 9.99 25.48
CA LEU A 47 -24.27 9.97 26.20
C LEU A 47 -24.40 10.66 27.58
N SER A 48 -25.14 11.78 27.64
CA SER A 48 -25.37 12.50 28.90
C SER A 48 -26.09 11.65 29.93
N GLU A 49 -27.13 10.91 29.52
CA GLU A 49 -27.83 9.97 30.41
C GLU A 49 -26.91 8.83 30.89
N PHE A 50 -26.07 8.30 29.97
CA PHE A 50 -25.09 7.29 30.34
C PHE A 50 -24.05 7.82 31.31
N LEU A 51 -23.45 9.01 31.05
CA LEU A 51 -22.45 9.62 31.93
C LEU A 51 -23.00 9.97 33.30
N ARG A 52 -24.24 10.46 33.36
CA ARG A 52 -24.94 10.70 34.64
C ARG A 52 -25.12 9.41 35.45
N TYR A 53 -25.45 8.31 34.77
CA TYR A 53 -25.50 7.01 35.38
C TYR A 53 -24.12 6.52 35.84
N ALA A 54 -23.10 6.74 35.02
CA ALA A 54 -21.70 6.38 35.30
C ALA A 54 -21.14 7.12 36.53
N VAL A 55 -21.50 8.40 36.70
CA VAL A 55 -21.19 9.17 37.93
C VAL A 55 -21.81 8.49 39.16
N ASN A 56 -23.09 8.13 39.13
CA ASN A 56 -23.76 7.49 40.23
C ASN A 56 -23.28 6.06 40.55
N LYS A 57 -22.58 5.44 39.59
CA LYS A 57 -21.96 4.11 39.69
C LYS A 57 -20.47 4.16 40.02
N GLU A 58 -19.95 5.33 40.27
CA GLU A 58 -18.49 5.53 40.51
C GLU A 58 -17.61 5.00 39.36
N TRP A 59 -18.13 5.03 38.12
CA TRP A 59 -17.37 4.67 36.92
C TRP A 59 -16.57 5.86 36.36
N ILE A 60 -16.73 7.06 36.98
CA ILE A 60 -15.99 8.28 36.62
C ILE A 60 -14.98 8.58 37.72
N ASP A 61 -13.74 8.78 37.33
CA ASP A 61 -12.69 9.29 38.22
C ASP A 61 -12.83 10.81 38.33
N ILE A 62 -13.46 11.26 39.39
CA ILE A 62 -13.68 12.68 39.68
C ILE A 62 -12.40 13.42 40.09
N SER A 63 -11.34 12.71 40.48
CA SER A 63 -10.05 13.34 40.85
C SER A 63 -9.39 14.00 39.64
N SER A 64 -9.72 13.57 38.44
CA SER A 64 -9.24 14.15 37.18
C SER A 64 -10.01 15.42 36.78
N LEU A 65 -11.11 15.74 37.46
CA LEU A 65 -11.95 16.90 37.19
C LEU A 65 -11.58 18.05 38.12
N ASN A 66 -11.56 19.26 37.63
CA ASN A 66 -11.25 20.46 38.43
C ASN A 66 -12.48 20.83 39.29
N ILE A 67 -12.67 20.11 40.43
CA ILE A 67 -13.80 20.28 41.33
C ILE A 67 -13.28 20.79 42.70
N SER A 68 -13.89 21.86 43.18
CA SER A 68 -13.37 22.64 44.34
C SER A 68 -13.89 22.20 45.71
N SER A 69 -14.84 21.26 45.81
CA SER A 69 -15.44 20.85 47.09
C SER A 69 -15.42 19.33 47.31
N LYS A 70 -15.47 18.95 48.59
CA LYS A 70 -15.40 17.54 49.04
C LYS A 70 -16.75 16.80 48.91
N TYR A 71 -17.81 17.54 48.69
CA TYR A 71 -19.19 17.03 48.55
C TYR A 71 -19.84 17.65 47.32
N ASN A 72 -19.71 16.99 46.16
CA ASN A 72 -20.32 17.44 44.92
C ASN A 72 -21.57 16.61 44.63
N ASP A 73 -22.60 17.30 44.20
CA ASP A 73 -23.77 16.58 43.67
C ASP A 73 -23.52 16.13 42.21
N THR A 74 -24.40 15.27 41.72
CA THR A 74 -24.28 14.72 40.36
C THR A 74 -24.29 15.81 39.29
N GLU A 75 -24.98 16.93 39.50
CA GLU A 75 -25.05 18.04 38.52
C GLU A 75 -23.73 18.82 38.47
N GLU A 76 -23.10 19.05 39.61
CA GLU A 76 -21.78 19.70 39.69
C GLU A 76 -20.71 18.85 39.01
N ILE A 77 -20.70 17.52 39.24
CA ILE A 77 -19.81 16.60 38.59
C ILE A 77 -20.05 16.57 37.08
N MET A 78 -21.31 16.54 36.62
CA MET A 78 -21.67 16.58 35.19
C MET A 78 -21.26 17.88 34.53
N LYS A 79 -21.35 19.03 35.23
CA LYS A 79 -20.89 20.31 34.72
C LYS A 79 -19.36 20.36 34.58
N ALA A 80 -18.65 19.86 35.57
CA ALA A 80 -17.17 19.76 35.51
C ALA A 80 -16.71 18.79 34.42
N LEU A 81 -17.42 17.66 34.27
CA LEU A 81 -17.16 16.71 33.19
C LEU A 81 -17.42 17.30 31.81
N ALA A 82 -18.48 18.11 31.65
CA ALA A 82 -18.75 18.81 30.40
C ALA A 82 -17.62 19.81 30.05
N ALA A 83 -17.18 20.62 31.04
CA ALA A 83 -16.07 21.54 30.87
C ALA A 83 -14.76 20.83 30.50
N TYR A 84 -14.45 19.72 31.18
CA TYR A 84 -13.31 18.87 30.86
C TYR A 84 -13.35 18.33 29.41
N VAL A 85 -14.53 17.87 28.96
CA VAL A 85 -14.71 17.39 27.59
C VAL A 85 -14.54 18.53 26.58
N GLU A 86 -15.10 19.71 26.86
CA GLU A 86 -14.94 20.90 26.00
C GLU A 86 -13.48 21.28 25.82
N ASP A 87 -12.73 21.41 26.92
CA ASP A 87 -11.29 21.72 26.89
C ASP A 87 -10.50 20.64 26.12
N ALA A 88 -10.79 19.36 26.38
CA ALA A 88 -10.11 18.27 25.72
C ALA A 88 -10.44 18.15 24.21
N LEU A 89 -11.58 18.66 23.77
CA LEU A 89 -11.98 18.68 22.35
C LEU A 89 -11.39 19.86 21.58
N VAL A 90 -11.08 20.97 22.25
CA VAL A 90 -10.47 22.15 21.61
C VAL A 90 -9.08 21.81 21.04
N ASP A 91 -8.33 20.95 21.74
CA ASP A 91 -6.97 20.56 21.36
C ASP A 91 -6.94 19.20 20.60
N ALA A 92 -8.08 18.70 20.17
CA ALA A 92 -8.18 17.38 19.52
C ALA A 92 -8.30 17.49 18.00
N ASP A 93 -7.16 17.55 17.30
CA ASP A 93 -7.11 17.64 15.81
C ASP A 93 -7.94 16.58 15.11
N ASP A 94 -7.96 15.34 15.64
CA ASP A 94 -8.75 14.23 15.07
C ASP A 94 -10.26 14.43 15.26
N PHE A 95 -10.68 15.18 16.28
CA PHE A 95 -12.09 15.52 16.45
C PHE A 95 -12.54 16.53 15.40
N ASP A 96 -11.75 17.57 15.17
CA ASP A 96 -12.00 18.57 14.14
C ASP A 96 -12.04 17.95 12.74
N MET A 97 -11.08 17.08 12.43
CA MET A 97 -11.08 16.29 11.19
C MET A 97 -12.36 15.47 11.04
N THR A 98 -12.78 14.76 12.12
CA THR A 98 -14.00 13.95 12.12
C THR A 98 -15.26 14.82 11.90
N VAL A 99 -15.31 15.99 12.52
CA VAL A 99 -16.45 16.95 12.36
C VAL A 99 -16.50 17.49 10.94
N CYS A 100 -15.35 17.86 10.35
CA CYS A 100 -15.24 18.31 8.97
C CYS A 100 -15.65 17.21 7.99
N GLU A 101 -15.13 15.98 8.15
CA GLU A 101 -15.49 14.82 7.34
C GLU A 101 -17.00 14.57 7.35
N GLN A 102 -17.60 14.54 8.55
CA GLN A 102 -19.05 14.35 8.70
C GLN A 102 -19.86 15.49 8.07
N SER A 103 -19.35 16.72 8.13
CA SER A 103 -20.00 17.88 7.52
C SER A 103 -19.98 17.80 5.99
N ILE A 104 -18.88 17.31 5.41
CA ILE A 104 -18.74 17.04 3.98
C ILE A 104 -19.68 15.88 3.58
N MET A 105 -19.62 14.75 4.29
CA MET A 105 -20.46 13.58 4.01
C MET A 105 -21.95 13.87 4.07
N LYS A 106 -22.38 14.82 4.91
CA LYS A 106 -23.78 15.27 5.04
C LYS A 106 -24.16 16.38 4.07
N GLY A 107 -23.24 16.83 3.21
CA GLY A 107 -23.48 17.95 2.29
C GLY A 107 -23.66 19.30 2.97
N LYS A 108 -23.25 19.46 4.24
CA LYS A 108 -23.23 20.74 4.95
C LYS A 108 -22.06 21.62 4.52
N LEU A 109 -20.95 20.99 4.11
CA LEU A 109 -19.82 21.62 3.45
C LEU A 109 -19.68 21.01 2.05
N SER A 110 -19.73 21.85 1.04
CA SER A 110 -19.47 21.43 -0.33
C SER A 110 -17.96 21.30 -0.57
N GLY A 111 -17.55 20.42 -1.48
CA GLY A 111 -16.14 20.32 -1.87
C GLY A 111 -15.56 21.65 -2.38
N ARG A 112 -16.41 22.55 -2.94
CA ARG A 112 -16.02 23.88 -3.35
C ARG A 112 -15.63 24.77 -2.15
N GLU A 113 -16.42 24.75 -1.10
CA GLU A 113 -16.12 25.49 0.14
C GLU A 113 -14.82 25.00 0.77
N VAL A 114 -14.63 23.67 0.84
CA VAL A 114 -13.36 23.08 1.33
C VAL A 114 -12.18 23.54 0.48
N CYS A 115 -12.30 23.56 -0.86
CA CYS A 115 -11.23 24.05 -1.72
C CYS A 115 -10.94 25.55 -1.54
N LEU A 116 -11.97 26.36 -1.25
CA LEU A 116 -11.79 27.79 -0.97
C LEU A 116 -11.03 28.04 0.34
N LEU A 117 -11.13 27.14 1.33
CA LEU A 117 -10.36 27.24 2.57
C LEU A 117 -8.85 27.25 2.32
N LEU A 118 -8.35 26.58 1.28
CA LEU A 118 -6.93 26.60 0.93
C LEU A 118 -6.41 28.02 0.65
N TYR A 119 -7.25 28.89 0.14
CA TYR A 119 -6.91 30.30 -0.06
C TYR A 119 -7.05 31.13 1.23
N GLU A 120 -8.06 30.82 2.06
CA GLU A 120 -8.27 31.52 3.33
C GLU A 120 -7.15 31.20 4.34
N GLN A 121 -6.66 29.96 4.32
CA GLN A 121 -5.53 29.50 5.14
C GLN A 121 -4.16 29.91 4.57
N GLY A 122 -4.11 30.61 3.44
CA GLY A 122 -2.86 31.07 2.83
C GLY A 122 -2.03 29.98 2.14
N VAL A 123 -2.55 28.74 2.02
CA VAL A 123 -1.90 27.66 1.26
C VAL A 123 -1.81 28.03 -0.21
N LEU A 124 -2.84 28.68 -0.74
CA LEU A 124 -2.88 29.22 -2.09
C LEU A 124 -3.02 30.75 -2.07
N LYS A 125 -2.42 31.42 -3.06
CA LYS A 125 -2.51 32.89 -3.22
C LYS A 125 -3.65 33.26 -4.15
N LYS A 126 -4.57 34.12 -3.70
CA LYS A 126 -5.74 34.57 -4.47
C LYS A 126 -5.35 35.44 -5.67
N LYS A 127 -4.29 36.28 -5.52
CA LYS A 127 -3.89 37.27 -6.53
C LYS A 127 -3.29 36.57 -7.76
N GLY A 128 -3.91 36.80 -8.92
CA GLY A 128 -3.46 36.25 -10.20
C GLY A 128 -3.87 34.82 -10.50
N ASP A 129 -4.67 34.21 -9.65
CA ASP A 129 -5.12 32.82 -9.82
C ASP A 129 -6.52 32.78 -10.46
N SER A 130 -6.58 32.46 -11.76
CA SER A 130 -7.85 32.32 -12.49
C SER A 130 -8.73 31.18 -11.98
N ASP A 131 -8.13 30.11 -11.41
CA ASP A 131 -8.86 29.00 -10.83
C ASP A 131 -9.64 29.42 -9.57
N TYR A 132 -9.16 30.43 -8.81
CA TYR A 132 -9.91 30.98 -7.68
C TYR A 132 -11.26 31.56 -8.11
N THR A 133 -11.24 32.40 -9.15
CA THR A 133 -12.45 33.01 -9.69
C THR A 133 -13.39 31.96 -10.28
N ALA A 134 -12.85 31.00 -11.03
CA ALA A 134 -13.61 29.91 -11.63
C ALA A 134 -14.23 28.98 -10.57
N LEU A 135 -13.50 28.69 -9.49
CA LEU A 135 -14.00 27.89 -8.37
C LEU A 135 -15.12 28.63 -7.62
N LYS A 136 -14.92 29.94 -7.35
CA LYS A 136 -15.89 30.78 -6.65
C LYS A 136 -17.20 30.92 -7.43
N SER A 137 -17.12 31.09 -8.75
CA SER A 137 -18.30 31.16 -9.64
C SER A 137 -19.00 29.80 -9.87
N GLY A 138 -18.33 28.69 -9.53
CA GLY A 138 -18.83 27.33 -9.79
C GLY A 138 -18.57 26.80 -11.21
N SER A 139 -17.86 27.57 -12.06
CA SER A 139 -17.48 27.12 -13.40
C SER A 139 -16.35 26.06 -13.40
N LEU A 140 -15.63 25.94 -12.28
CA LEU A 140 -14.64 24.91 -12.04
C LEU A 140 -15.09 24.03 -10.86
N ASN A 141 -15.21 22.73 -11.06
CA ASN A 141 -15.53 21.81 -9.97
C ASN A 141 -14.32 21.52 -9.08
N SER A 142 -14.55 21.06 -7.86
CA SER A 142 -13.53 20.82 -6.83
C SER A 142 -12.49 19.78 -7.25
N TYR A 143 -12.90 18.72 -7.91
CA TYR A 143 -12.01 17.65 -8.36
C TYR A 143 -10.99 18.16 -9.38
N ASP A 144 -11.47 18.84 -10.42
CA ASP A 144 -10.59 19.42 -11.45
C ASP A 144 -9.71 20.52 -10.88
N PHE A 145 -10.23 21.30 -9.93
CA PHE A 145 -9.45 22.30 -9.20
C PHE A 145 -8.27 21.66 -8.47
N ILE A 146 -8.51 20.70 -7.59
CA ILE A 146 -7.46 20.01 -6.82
C ILE A 146 -6.47 19.34 -7.78
N ARG A 147 -6.97 18.69 -8.82
CA ARG A 147 -6.11 18.05 -9.83
C ARG A 147 -5.20 19.05 -10.55
N ARG A 148 -5.69 20.26 -10.89
CA ARG A 148 -4.87 21.31 -11.50
C ARG A 148 -3.79 21.81 -10.53
N LYS A 149 -4.17 22.07 -9.27
CA LYS A 149 -3.24 22.55 -8.24
C LYS A 149 -2.16 21.55 -7.90
N LEU A 150 -2.49 20.26 -7.82
CA LEU A 150 -1.50 19.18 -7.66
C LEU A 150 -0.56 19.07 -8.88
N LYS A 151 -1.11 19.11 -10.11
CA LYS A 151 -0.30 19.04 -11.33
C LYS A 151 0.64 20.23 -11.50
N SER A 152 0.24 21.41 -11.06
CA SER A 152 1.05 22.64 -11.09
C SER A 152 1.97 22.77 -9.87
N LEU A 153 1.97 21.77 -8.97
CA LEU A 153 2.76 21.75 -7.73
C LEU A 153 2.48 22.95 -6.81
N GLN A 154 1.30 23.55 -6.90
CA GLN A 154 0.87 24.63 -6.02
C GLN A 154 0.39 24.13 -4.66
N ILE A 155 -0.05 22.88 -4.59
CA ILE A 155 -0.35 22.15 -3.36
C ILE A 155 0.29 20.78 -3.40
N THR A 156 0.60 20.25 -2.22
CA THR A 156 1.10 18.88 -2.05
C THR A 156 -0.01 17.95 -1.58
N PRO A 157 0.10 16.63 -1.81
CA PRO A 157 -0.86 15.67 -1.26
C PRO A 157 -1.01 15.79 0.27
N GLY A 158 0.07 16.04 1.01
CA GLY A 158 0.04 16.21 2.46
C GLY A 158 -0.81 17.39 2.93
N GLN A 159 -0.76 18.53 2.21
CA GLN A 159 -1.57 19.72 2.55
C GLN A 159 -3.08 19.53 2.38
N ILE A 160 -3.52 18.50 1.69
CA ILE A 160 -4.93 18.13 1.54
C ILE A 160 -5.29 16.83 2.26
N GLY A 161 -4.49 16.46 3.27
CA GLY A 161 -4.74 15.29 4.12
C GLY A 161 -4.61 13.94 3.41
N MET A 162 -3.98 13.89 2.23
CA MET A 162 -3.66 12.63 1.58
C MET A 162 -2.38 12.04 2.16
N ASP A 163 -2.32 10.71 2.17
CA ASP A 163 -1.07 10.03 2.51
C ASP A 163 0.07 10.56 1.63
N PRO A 164 1.23 10.88 2.22
CA PRO A 164 2.36 11.37 1.44
C PRO A 164 2.76 10.31 0.42
N CYS A 165 2.97 10.74 -0.82
CA CYS A 165 3.40 9.85 -1.89
C CYS A 165 4.80 9.34 -1.57
N SER A 166 4.91 8.04 -1.39
CA SER A 166 6.20 7.36 -1.25
C SER A 166 6.23 6.15 -2.18
N GLY A 167 7.40 5.65 -2.48
CA GLY A 167 7.52 4.50 -3.36
C GLY A 167 8.93 3.97 -3.46
N SER A 168 9.05 2.85 -4.13
CA SER A 168 10.33 2.25 -4.44
C SER A 168 10.32 1.59 -5.80
N VAL A 169 11.48 1.60 -6.42
CA VAL A 169 11.77 0.88 -7.65
C VAL A 169 13.05 0.10 -7.50
N VAL A 170 13.00 -1.18 -7.84
CA VAL A 170 14.19 -2.03 -7.94
C VAL A 170 14.28 -2.57 -9.35
N ILE A 171 15.39 -2.29 -10.03
CA ILE A 171 15.67 -2.76 -11.39
C ILE A 171 16.88 -3.68 -11.32
N THR A 172 16.74 -4.90 -11.83
CA THR A 172 17.83 -5.88 -11.87
C THR A 172 18.15 -6.32 -13.30
N ASP A 173 19.35 -6.74 -13.49
CA ASP A 173 19.78 -7.47 -14.69
C ASP A 173 19.25 -8.92 -14.59
N SER A 174 18.48 -9.32 -15.58
CA SER A 174 17.79 -10.62 -15.61
C SER A 174 18.75 -11.82 -15.62
N LYS A 175 19.98 -11.64 -16.13
CA LYS A 175 20.96 -12.73 -16.34
C LYS A 175 22.01 -12.82 -15.24
N THR A 176 22.14 -11.79 -14.42
CA THR A 176 23.24 -11.70 -13.45
C THR A 176 22.79 -11.39 -12.04
N GLY A 177 21.55 -10.92 -11.85
CA GLY A 177 21.06 -10.44 -10.55
C GLY A 177 21.72 -9.12 -10.09
N LYS A 178 22.53 -8.47 -10.93
CA LYS A 178 23.10 -7.16 -10.60
C LYS A 178 22.00 -6.11 -10.58
N VAL A 179 21.99 -5.29 -9.54
CA VAL A 179 21.05 -4.19 -9.38
C VAL A 179 21.46 -3.03 -10.28
N LYS A 180 20.57 -2.64 -11.20
CA LYS A 180 20.75 -1.49 -12.10
C LYS A 180 20.26 -0.19 -11.46
N ALA A 181 19.21 -0.26 -10.67
CA ALA A 181 18.70 0.84 -9.86
C ALA A 181 18.03 0.33 -8.59
N LEU A 182 18.25 1.04 -7.49
CA LEU A 182 17.62 0.83 -6.19
C LEU A 182 17.14 2.19 -5.70
N VAL A 183 15.84 2.46 -5.86
CA VAL A 183 15.25 3.77 -5.63
C VAL A 183 14.28 3.72 -4.46
N SER A 184 14.45 4.66 -3.54
CA SER A 184 13.45 5.04 -2.52
C SER A 184 12.99 6.46 -2.78
N TYR A 185 11.68 6.67 -2.81
CA TYR A 185 11.07 7.98 -2.99
C TYR A 185 10.18 8.30 -1.77
N PRO A 186 10.18 9.56 -1.29
CA PRO A 186 11.06 10.63 -1.72
C PRO A 186 12.52 10.39 -1.32
N GLY A 187 13.44 10.95 -2.12
CA GLY A 187 14.86 10.95 -1.84
C GLY A 187 15.28 12.17 -0.99
N TYR A 188 16.55 12.28 -0.73
CA TYR A 188 17.17 13.45 -0.08
C TYR A 188 18.56 13.72 -0.65
N ASP A 189 19.05 14.96 -0.45
CA ASP A 189 20.40 15.33 -0.84
C ASP A 189 21.42 14.81 0.17
N SER A 190 22.08 13.70 -0.17
CA SER A 190 23.10 13.08 0.69
C SER A 190 24.34 13.97 0.88
N ASN A 191 24.63 14.93 -0.03
CA ASN A 191 25.77 15.83 0.11
C ASN A 191 25.60 16.76 1.31
N ARG A 192 24.37 17.15 1.64
CA ARG A 192 24.08 17.97 2.83
C ARG A 192 24.25 17.23 4.16
N LEU A 193 24.33 15.89 4.10
CA LEU A 193 24.48 15.03 5.28
C LEU A 193 25.87 14.42 5.38
N SER A 194 26.69 14.51 4.30
CA SER A 194 28.07 14.06 4.28
C SER A 194 29.02 15.23 4.66
N ASN A 195 30.20 14.91 5.20
CA ASN A 195 31.28 15.89 5.52
C ASN A 195 30.88 17.03 6.48
N GLY A 196 29.93 16.77 7.35
CA GLY A 196 29.36 17.75 8.29
C GLY A 196 27.84 17.81 8.10
N THR A 197 27.12 17.28 9.07
CA THR A 197 25.66 17.15 8.98
C THR A 197 24.99 18.53 9.07
N ASP A 198 24.26 18.92 8.02
CA ASP A 198 23.30 20.01 8.09
C ASP A 198 22.16 19.59 9.04
N SER A 199 22.26 19.99 10.31
CA SER A 199 21.35 19.55 11.35
C SER A 199 19.92 20.09 11.17
N GLY A 200 19.76 21.25 10.52
CA GLY A 200 18.45 21.80 10.16
C GLY A 200 17.75 20.91 9.12
N TYR A 201 18.48 20.58 8.06
CA TYR A 201 17.99 19.71 7.01
C TYR A 201 17.70 18.29 7.52
N TYR A 202 18.59 17.71 8.34
CA TYR A 202 18.35 16.41 8.97
C TYR A 202 17.07 16.40 9.80
N ARG A 203 16.82 17.43 10.59
CA ARG A 203 15.59 17.56 11.40
C ARG A 203 14.35 17.65 10.52
N GLN A 204 14.42 18.40 9.43
CA GLN A 204 13.35 18.47 8.44
C GLN A 204 13.03 17.08 7.84
N LEU A 205 14.06 16.33 7.42
CA LEU A 205 13.89 14.98 6.90
C LEU A 205 13.35 14.00 7.94
N ALA A 206 13.84 14.09 9.19
CA ALA A 206 13.42 13.21 10.28
C ALA A 206 11.94 13.40 10.68
N ASN A 207 11.45 14.64 10.58
CA ASN A 207 10.07 14.99 10.92
C ASN A 207 9.11 14.89 9.71
N SER A 208 9.62 14.60 8.51
CA SER A 208 8.79 14.50 7.32
C SER A 208 7.86 13.28 7.35
N ALA A 209 6.57 13.50 7.17
CA ALA A 209 5.57 12.43 7.10
C ALA A 209 5.81 11.45 5.92
N SER A 210 6.53 11.88 4.86
CA SER A 210 6.92 11.01 3.74
C SER A 210 8.14 10.12 4.02
N THR A 211 8.74 10.25 5.22
CA THR A 211 9.83 9.40 5.72
C THR A 211 11.02 9.23 4.73
N PRO A 212 11.63 10.33 4.22
CA PRO A 212 12.67 10.23 3.20
C PRO A 212 13.94 9.51 3.65
N LEU A 213 14.23 9.47 4.96
CA LEU A 213 15.34 8.70 5.53
C LEU A 213 15.09 7.20 5.60
N TYR A 214 13.84 6.76 5.41
CA TYR A 214 13.48 5.35 5.43
C TYR A 214 13.70 4.73 4.06
N ASN A 215 14.56 3.71 3.99
CA ASN A 215 14.82 3.02 2.72
C ASN A 215 13.64 2.13 2.33
N GLN A 216 12.72 2.67 1.53
CA GLN A 216 11.51 1.98 1.09
C GLN A 216 11.83 0.69 0.34
N ALA A 217 12.92 0.63 -0.42
CA ALA A 217 13.26 -0.52 -1.24
C ALA A 217 13.75 -1.73 -0.43
N LEU A 218 14.39 -1.49 0.73
CA LEU A 218 15.02 -2.54 1.54
C LEU A 218 14.33 -2.77 2.88
N LYS A 219 13.59 -1.78 3.38
CA LYS A 219 13.00 -1.84 4.73
C LYS A 219 11.48 -1.96 4.73
N HIS A 220 10.80 -1.35 3.76
CA HIS A 220 9.34 -1.40 3.69
C HIS A 220 8.88 -2.79 3.29
N LYS A 221 8.15 -3.46 4.18
CA LYS A 221 7.54 -4.76 3.90
C LYS A 221 6.06 -4.59 3.58
N THR A 222 5.59 -5.27 2.56
CA THR A 222 4.19 -5.32 2.19
C THR A 222 3.78 -6.70 1.72
N ALA A 223 2.50 -7.01 1.83
CA ALA A 223 1.94 -8.18 1.19
C ALA A 223 2.11 -8.05 -0.35
N PRO A 224 2.60 -9.10 -1.04
CA PRO A 224 2.82 -9.05 -2.48
C PRO A 224 1.51 -9.01 -3.27
N GLY A 225 0.39 -9.38 -2.64
CA GLY A 225 -0.89 -9.51 -3.33
C GLY A 225 -0.77 -10.37 -4.57
N SER A 226 -1.48 -10.02 -5.62
CA SER A 226 -1.50 -10.81 -6.87
C SER A 226 -0.16 -10.97 -7.59
N THR A 227 0.92 -10.28 -7.16
CA THR A 227 2.27 -10.55 -7.70
C THR A 227 2.82 -11.89 -7.22
N PHE A 228 2.21 -12.52 -6.21
CA PHE A 228 2.55 -13.86 -5.73
C PHE A 228 1.94 -14.99 -6.59
N LYS A 229 0.94 -14.70 -7.42
CA LYS A 229 0.24 -15.73 -8.22
C LYS A 229 1.13 -16.57 -9.13
N PRO A 230 2.20 -16.06 -9.75
CA PRO A 230 3.17 -16.90 -10.46
C PRO A 230 3.84 -17.95 -9.56
N VAL A 231 4.12 -17.64 -8.27
CA VAL A 231 4.61 -18.63 -7.29
C VAL A 231 3.59 -19.75 -7.11
N SER A 232 2.33 -19.38 -6.87
CA SER A 232 1.24 -20.35 -6.68
C SER A 232 0.96 -21.18 -7.93
N ALA A 233 1.10 -20.57 -9.13
CA ALA A 233 0.99 -21.29 -10.40
C ALA A 233 2.07 -22.35 -10.53
N LEU A 234 3.34 -22.00 -10.30
CA LEU A 234 4.46 -22.94 -10.34
C LEU A 234 4.32 -24.03 -9.27
N ALA A 235 3.87 -23.67 -8.06
CA ALA A 235 3.58 -24.64 -7.02
C ALA A 235 2.50 -25.65 -7.46
N GLY A 236 1.37 -25.15 -7.95
CA GLY A 236 0.26 -25.97 -8.41
C GLY A 236 0.63 -26.90 -9.57
N LEU A 237 1.42 -26.42 -10.53
CA LEU A 237 1.88 -27.18 -11.69
C LEU A 237 2.91 -28.27 -11.29
N ASN A 238 3.95 -27.92 -10.53
CA ASN A 238 4.99 -28.85 -10.13
C ASN A 238 4.46 -29.92 -9.17
N GLU A 239 3.55 -29.55 -8.26
CA GLU A 239 2.91 -30.48 -7.33
C GLU A 239 1.74 -31.26 -7.96
N LYS A 240 1.45 -31.08 -9.26
CA LYS A 240 0.37 -31.75 -9.99
C LYS A 240 -1.04 -31.47 -9.45
N ALA A 241 -1.21 -30.42 -8.66
CA ALA A 241 -2.52 -29.97 -8.22
C ALA A 241 -3.36 -29.39 -9.38
N ILE A 242 -2.66 -28.87 -10.39
CA ILE A 242 -3.21 -28.46 -11.69
C ILE A 242 -2.25 -28.86 -12.82
N THR A 243 -2.76 -28.86 -14.05
CA THR A 243 -1.98 -28.93 -15.28
C THR A 243 -2.09 -27.62 -16.06
N THR A 244 -1.29 -27.45 -17.12
CA THR A 244 -1.40 -26.27 -18.00
C THR A 244 -2.75 -26.16 -18.70
N SER A 245 -3.45 -27.30 -18.89
CA SER A 245 -4.78 -27.41 -19.51
C SER A 245 -5.94 -27.42 -18.50
N THR A 246 -5.65 -27.48 -17.19
CA THR A 246 -6.71 -27.47 -16.17
C THR A 246 -7.55 -26.20 -16.30
N VAL A 247 -8.86 -26.36 -16.47
CA VAL A 247 -9.84 -25.29 -16.51
C VAL A 247 -10.58 -25.21 -15.18
N ILE A 248 -10.59 -24.04 -14.54
CA ILE A 248 -11.37 -23.75 -13.35
C ILE A 248 -12.36 -22.65 -13.69
N ASN A 249 -13.65 -22.90 -13.43
CA ASN A 249 -14.72 -21.94 -13.71
C ASN A 249 -14.90 -20.96 -12.54
N CYS A 250 -14.51 -19.71 -12.72
CA CYS A 250 -14.67 -18.67 -11.71
C CYS A 250 -16.13 -18.20 -11.67
N THR A 251 -16.83 -18.49 -10.58
CA THR A 251 -18.21 -18.06 -10.31
C THR A 251 -18.30 -16.72 -9.57
N GLY A 252 -17.15 -16.12 -9.20
CA GLY A 252 -17.06 -14.89 -8.43
C GLY A 252 -16.96 -15.12 -6.92
N LEU A 253 -17.67 -16.08 -6.35
CA LEU A 253 -17.62 -16.43 -4.92
C LEU A 253 -17.04 -17.83 -4.74
N TYR A 254 -15.97 -17.94 -3.97
CA TYR A 254 -15.33 -19.21 -3.61
C TYR A 254 -15.80 -19.65 -2.23
N ASP A 255 -16.60 -20.70 -2.18
CA ASP A 255 -17.36 -21.16 -1.01
C ASP A 255 -16.84 -22.45 -0.34
N LYS A 256 -15.76 -23.04 -0.87
CA LYS A 256 -15.11 -24.21 -0.24
C LYS A 256 -14.43 -23.91 1.10
N ILE A 257 -14.39 -22.66 1.52
CA ILE A 257 -13.83 -22.22 2.80
C ILE A 257 -14.83 -21.32 3.55
N THR A 258 -14.68 -21.26 4.88
CA THR A 258 -15.50 -20.39 5.75
C THR A 258 -14.61 -19.34 6.42
N PRO A 259 -14.92 -18.03 6.35
CA PRO A 259 -15.96 -17.46 5.48
C PRO A 259 -15.59 -17.55 3.98
N PRO A 260 -16.59 -17.59 3.07
CA PRO A 260 -16.35 -17.62 1.63
C PRO A 260 -15.47 -16.46 1.16
N ALA A 261 -14.66 -16.70 0.12
CA ALA A 261 -13.72 -15.71 -0.42
C ALA A 261 -14.21 -15.15 -1.77
N LYS A 262 -14.18 -13.82 -1.93
CA LYS A 262 -14.63 -13.14 -3.13
C LYS A 262 -13.48 -12.98 -4.12
N CYS A 263 -13.73 -13.32 -5.40
CA CYS A 263 -12.88 -12.84 -6.48
C CYS A 263 -13.05 -11.32 -6.60
N TRP A 264 -12.02 -10.62 -7.05
CA TRP A 264 -12.09 -9.16 -7.18
C TRP A 264 -13.20 -8.70 -8.16
N LYS A 265 -13.63 -9.56 -9.06
CA LYS A 265 -14.70 -9.29 -10.04
C LYS A 265 -16.10 -9.51 -9.46
N TYR A 266 -16.24 -10.08 -8.26
CA TYR A 266 -17.54 -10.30 -7.62
C TYR A 266 -18.35 -8.98 -7.50
N PRO A 267 -19.66 -8.94 -7.79
CA PRO A 267 -20.59 -10.07 -8.05
C PRO A 267 -20.49 -10.69 -9.45
N ASP A 268 -19.77 -10.08 -10.39
CA ASP A 268 -19.46 -10.67 -11.67
C ASP A 268 -18.47 -11.85 -11.54
N ARG A 269 -18.16 -12.48 -12.66
CA ARG A 269 -17.29 -13.65 -12.75
C ARG A 269 -16.34 -13.58 -13.95
N HIS A 270 -15.21 -14.28 -13.86
CA HIS A 270 -14.30 -14.44 -15.00
C HIS A 270 -14.71 -15.59 -15.94
N GLY A 271 -15.54 -16.54 -15.46
CA GLY A 271 -15.84 -17.76 -16.18
C GLY A 271 -14.66 -18.75 -16.23
N PRO A 272 -14.61 -19.63 -17.26
CA PRO A 272 -13.56 -20.64 -17.40
C PRO A 272 -12.18 -20.01 -17.58
N ARG A 273 -11.18 -20.47 -16.82
CA ARG A 273 -9.79 -20.00 -16.87
C ARG A 273 -8.81 -21.16 -16.81
N THR A 274 -7.77 -21.09 -17.62
CA THR A 274 -6.53 -21.87 -17.45
C THR A 274 -5.55 -21.08 -16.58
N VAL A 275 -4.43 -21.66 -16.21
CA VAL A 275 -3.40 -20.98 -15.40
C VAL A 275 -2.91 -19.68 -16.06
N SER A 276 -2.67 -19.69 -17.38
CA SER A 276 -2.23 -18.51 -18.13
C SER A 276 -3.29 -17.40 -18.15
N THR A 277 -4.54 -17.74 -18.49
CA THR A 277 -5.62 -16.75 -18.54
C THR A 277 -6.06 -16.28 -17.14
N ALA A 278 -5.82 -17.08 -16.11
CA ALA A 278 -6.02 -16.69 -14.72
C ALA A 278 -4.96 -15.69 -14.21
N ILE A 279 -3.69 -15.83 -14.66
CA ILE A 279 -2.63 -14.84 -14.40
C ILE A 279 -2.96 -13.53 -15.12
N GLU A 280 -3.33 -13.57 -16.40
CA GLU A 280 -3.73 -12.40 -17.19
C GLU A 280 -4.83 -11.60 -16.51
N ALA A 281 -5.97 -12.26 -16.23
CA ALA A 281 -7.14 -11.64 -15.60
C ALA A 281 -6.98 -11.42 -14.09
N SER A 282 -5.84 -11.80 -13.51
CA SER A 282 -5.60 -11.78 -12.06
C SER A 282 -6.72 -12.46 -11.24
N CYS A 283 -7.27 -13.58 -11.73
CA CYS A 283 -8.42 -14.26 -11.13
C CYS A 283 -8.10 -14.83 -9.75
N ASN A 284 -8.69 -14.27 -8.68
CA ASN A 284 -8.49 -14.79 -7.33
C ASN A 284 -9.09 -16.19 -7.15
N TYR A 285 -10.28 -16.43 -7.72
CA TYR A 285 -10.97 -17.71 -7.61
C TYR A 285 -10.11 -18.88 -8.07
N PHE A 286 -9.45 -18.75 -9.23
CA PHE A 286 -8.54 -19.76 -9.74
C PHE A 286 -7.44 -20.09 -8.74
N PHE A 287 -6.80 -19.07 -8.15
CA PHE A 287 -5.71 -19.25 -7.22
C PHE A 287 -6.17 -19.66 -5.82
N TYR A 288 -7.40 -19.35 -5.41
CA TYR A 288 -8.02 -19.96 -4.23
C TYR A 288 -8.13 -21.48 -4.40
N GLU A 289 -8.60 -21.92 -5.56
CA GLU A 289 -8.70 -23.36 -5.88
C GLU A 289 -7.31 -24.01 -5.94
N VAL A 290 -6.29 -23.35 -6.48
CA VAL A 290 -4.90 -23.85 -6.44
C VAL A 290 -4.44 -24.01 -4.98
N GLY A 291 -4.62 -23.01 -4.13
CA GLY A 291 -4.26 -23.09 -2.72
C GLY A 291 -5.03 -24.17 -1.95
N TYR A 292 -6.29 -24.41 -2.30
CA TYR A 292 -7.09 -25.50 -1.77
C TYR A 292 -6.55 -26.86 -2.18
N ARG A 293 -6.34 -27.09 -3.48
CA ARG A 293 -5.83 -28.36 -4.02
C ARG A 293 -4.44 -28.71 -3.53
N LEU A 294 -3.57 -27.73 -3.29
CA LEU A 294 -2.29 -27.96 -2.65
C LEU A 294 -2.43 -28.52 -1.23
N GLY A 295 -3.50 -28.15 -0.52
CA GLY A 295 -3.83 -28.67 0.80
C GLY A 295 -4.65 -29.96 0.80
N ASP A 296 -5.19 -30.38 -0.35
CA ASP A 296 -6.10 -31.54 -0.48
C ASP A 296 -5.47 -32.74 -1.20
N LYS A 297 -4.15 -32.79 -1.29
CA LYS A 297 -3.43 -33.86 -2.01
C LYS A 297 -3.63 -35.27 -1.40
N SER A 298 -3.92 -35.34 -0.13
CA SER A 298 -4.20 -36.60 0.59
C SER A 298 -5.68 -37.00 0.59
N GLY A 299 -6.57 -36.24 -0.08
CA GLY A 299 -8.01 -36.45 -0.06
C GLY A 299 -8.72 -35.90 1.18
N SER A 300 -7.98 -35.18 2.03
CA SER A 300 -8.52 -34.43 3.17
C SER A 300 -7.83 -33.08 3.24
N TYR A 301 -8.60 -32.01 3.09
CA TYR A 301 -8.06 -30.65 3.06
C TYR A 301 -7.34 -30.27 4.36
N SER A 302 -6.08 -29.91 4.23
CA SER A 302 -5.25 -29.35 5.29
C SER A 302 -4.59 -28.06 4.81
N SER A 303 -5.01 -26.92 5.36
CA SER A 303 -4.38 -25.63 5.06
C SER A 303 -2.89 -25.63 5.38
N LYS A 304 -2.47 -26.33 6.43
CA LYS A 304 -1.05 -26.46 6.83
C LYS A 304 -0.21 -27.14 5.74
N GLU A 305 -0.75 -28.19 5.10
CA GLU A 305 -0.05 -28.86 3.99
C GLU A 305 0.04 -27.94 2.76
N GLY A 306 -1.03 -27.25 2.41
CA GLY A 306 -1.01 -26.28 1.31
C GLY A 306 -0.02 -25.14 1.54
N LEU A 307 0.10 -24.64 2.77
CA LEU A 307 1.09 -23.63 3.16
C LEU A 307 2.52 -24.11 3.01
N LYS A 308 2.84 -25.36 3.38
CA LYS A 308 4.18 -25.94 3.17
C LYS A 308 4.59 -25.91 1.69
N TYR A 309 3.68 -26.22 0.77
CA TYR A 309 3.96 -26.13 -0.65
C TYR A 309 4.17 -24.68 -1.10
N LEU A 310 3.34 -23.75 -0.68
CA LEU A 310 3.51 -22.33 -1.03
C LEU A 310 4.84 -21.78 -0.51
N GLU A 311 5.20 -22.11 0.74
CA GLU A 311 6.49 -21.74 1.34
C GLU A 311 7.66 -22.37 0.58
N LYS A 312 7.59 -23.67 0.25
CA LYS A 312 8.60 -24.37 -0.54
C LYS A 312 8.90 -23.63 -1.85
N TYR A 313 7.86 -23.28 -2.62
CA TYR A 313 8.06 -22.62 -3.90
C TYR A 313 8.44 -21.15 -3.77
N ALA A 314 7.93 -20.43 -2.78
CA ALA A 314 8.40 -19.09 -2.44
C ALA A 314 9.90 -19.10 -2.10
N THR A 315 10.36 -20.07 -1.27
CA THR A 315 11.77 -20.25 -0.90
C THR A 315 12.63 -20.61 -2.11
N GLN A 316 12.17 -21.54 -2.95
CA GLN A 316 12.88 -21.92 -4.17
C GLN A 316 13.08 -20.76 -5.12
N LEU A 317 12.08 -19.89 -5.26
CA LEU A 317 12.10 -18.71 -6.12
C LEU A 317 12.81 -17.48 -5.50
N GLY A 318 13.29 -17.57 -4.26
CA GLY A 318 14.11 -16.54 -3.62
C GLY A 318 13.35 -15.56 -2.70
N LEU A 319 12.05 -15.77 -2.44
CA LEU A 319 11.25 -14.87 -1.58
C LEU A 319 11.46 -15.08 -0.08
N ASN A 320 11.80 -16.27 0.38
CA ASN A 320 11.91 -16.57 1.83
C ASN A 320 13.33 -16.37 2.38
N LYS A 321 14.07 -15.41 1.84
CA LYS A 321 15.37 -14.98 2.33
C LYS A 321 15.61 -13.52 1.94
N GLN A 322 16.58 -12.89 2.58
CA GLN A 322 17.08 -11.58 2.13
C GLN A 322 17.61 -11.70 0.70
N SER A 323 17.48 -10.61 -0.07
CA SER A 323 17.77 -10.60 -1.50
C SER A 323 19.26 -10.81 -1.85
N GLY A 324 20.16 -10.59 -0.88
CA GLY A 324 21.60 -10.67 -1.06
C GLY A 324 22.28 -9.32 -1.33
N ILE A 325 21.51 -8.24 -1.44
CA ILE A 325 22.05 -6.88 -1.54
C ILE A 325 22.91 -6.58 -0.30
N GLU A 326 24.06 -5.94 -0.51
CA GLU A 326 25.07 -5.68 0.53
C GLU A 326 24.69 -4.56 1.52
N LEU A 327 23.41 -4.21 1.60
CA LEU A 327 22.84 -3.25 2.54
C LEU A 327 21.90 -3.96 3.52
N ASP A 328 21.65 -3.33 4.66
CA ASP A 328 20.74 -3.86 5.66
C ASP A 328 19.30 -3.91 5.15
N GLU A 329 18.73 -5.10 5.12
CA GLU A 329 17.42 -5.43 4.58
C GLU A 329 16.52 -6.08 5.64
N SER A 330 15.23 -5.74 5.65
CA SER A 330 14.25 -6.38 6.53
C SER A 330 14.07 -7.86 6.18
N SER A 331 13.88 -8.71 7.17
CA SER A 331 13.63 -10.14 6.96
C SER A 331 12.28 -10.39 6.33
N PRO A 332 12.19 -11.32 5.35
CA PRO A 332 10.91 -11.69 4.73
C PRO A 332 10.03 -12.52 5.66
N GLN A 333 8.76 -12.61 5.28
CA GLN A 333 7.81 -13.51 5.93
C GLN A 333 6.91 -14.13 4.88
N VAL A 334 6.90 -15.48 4.81
CA VAL A 334 5.88 -16.24 4.07
C VAL A 334 4.70 -16.47 4.99
N SER A 335 3.48 -16.40 4.46
CA SER A 335 2.26 -16.54 5.24
C SER A 335 2.11 -17.94 5.84
N ASP A 336 1.64 -17.98 7.07
CA ASP A 336 1.31 -19.17 7.85
C ASP A 336 -0.18 -19.22 8.26
N GLU A 337 -1.04 -18.39 7.64
CA GLU A 337 -2.46 -18.32 7.98
C GLU A 337 -3.29 -19.40 7.29
N THR A 338 -3.63 -19.21 6.01
CA THR A 338 -4.41 -20.16 5.22
C THR A 338 -3.85 -20.31 3.81
N SER A 339 -3.78 -21.55 3.29
CA SER A 339 -3.25 -21.81 1.96
C SER A 339 -4.06 -21.10 0.86
N VAL A 340 -5.39 -21.05 1.00
CA VAL A 340 -6.29 -20.44 0.03
C VAL A 340 -6.03 -18.95 -0.13
N ARG A 341 -5.98 -18.20 0.98
CA ARG A 341 -5.72 -16.74 0.95
C ARG A 341 -4.26 -16.42 0.64
N SER A 342 -3.33 -17.24 1.14
CA SER A 342 -1.90 -17.09 0.88
C SER A 342 -1.54 -17.31 -0.59
N ALA A 343 -2.29 -18.18 -1.30
CA ALA A 343 -2.07 -18.43 -2.72
C ALA A 343 -2.33 -17.20 -3.63
N ILE A 344 -3.03 -16.19 -3.15
CA ILE A 344 -3.18 -14.91 -3.86
C ILE A 344 -2.25 -13.81 -3.31
N GLY A 345 -1.28 -14.18 -2.44
CA GLY A 345 -0.34 -13.26 -1.84
C GLY A 345 -0.89 -12.41 -0.71
N GLN A 346 -2.03 -12.80 -0.13
CA GLN A 346 -2.62 -12.22 1.08
C GLN A 346 -2.22 -13.04 2.31
N GLY A 347 -2.86 -12.82 3.42
CA GLY A 347 -2.46 -13.37 4.71
C GLY A 347 -1.25 -12.61 5.26
N ARG A 348 -0.39 -13.28 6.02
CA ARG A 348 0.81 -12.68 6.62
C ARG A 348 2.04 -12.67 5.69
N ASN A 349 1.87 -12.90 4.38
CA ASN A 349 2.95 -12.68 3.42
C ASN A 349 3.45 -11.22 3.50
N SER A 350 4.75 -11.02 3.69
CA SER A 350 5.34 -9.70 3.87
C SER A 350 6.78 -9.67 3.38
N PHE A 351 7.02 -8.93 2.27
CA PHE A 351 8.30 -8.88 1.58
C PHE A 351 8.70 -7.45 1.27
N THR A 352 10.02 -7.21 1.23
CA THR A 352 10.56 -5.95 0.73
C THR A 352 10.53 -5.92 -0.81
N PRO A 353 10.53 -4.73 -1.43
CA PRO A 353 10.65 -4.60 -2.88
C PRO A 353 11.89 -5.29 -3.46
N SER A 354 13.01 -5.32 -2.74
CA SER A 354 14.23 -6.04 -3.14
C SER A 354 14.05 -7.57 -3.16
N GLN A 355 13.35 -8.14 -2.19
CA GLN A 355 13.02 -9.57 -2.19
C GLN A 355 12.07 -9.93 -3.34
N ILE A 356 11.08 -9.08 -3.58
CA ILE A 356 10.21 -9.24 -4.76
C ILE A 356 11.03 -9.14 -6.06
N ALA A 357 11.98 -8.21 -6.15
CA ALA A 357 12.85 -8.08 -7.33
C ALA A 357 13.73 -9.30 -7.57
N ASN A 358 14.25 -9.92 -6.50
CA ASN A 358 14.99 -11.20 -6.59
C ASN A 358 14.13 -12.31 -7.21
N TYR A 359 12.93 -12.46 -6.69
CA TYR A 359 11.94 -13.39 -7.23
C TYR A 359 11.61 -13.12 -8.70
N VAL A 360 11.39 -11.84 -9.07
CA VAL A 360 11.10 -11.45 -10.46
C VAL A 360 12.28 -11.73 -11.39
N THR A 361 13.51 -11.55 -10.90
CA THR A 361 14.73 -11.94 -11.63
C THR A 361 14.73 -13.44 -11.93
N THR A 362 14.38 -14.25 -10.94
CA THR A 362 14.27 -15.71 -11.09
C THR A 362 13.16 -16.11 -12.07
N LEU A 363 12.02 -15.42 -12.05
CA LEU A 363 10.96 -15.63 -13.03
C LEU A 363 11.44 -15.31 -14.45
N SER A 364 12.05 -14.15 -14.65
CA SER A 364 12.42 -13.63 -15.96
C SER A 364 13.40 -14.52 -16.71
N ASN A 365 14.26 -15.28 -15.97
CA ASN A 365 15.29 -16.15 -16.54
C ASN A 365 14.93 -17.65 -16.44
N SER A 366 13.69 -17.99 -16.12
CA SER A 366 13.19 -19.37 -16.01
C SER A 366 13.96 -20.22 -14.99
N GLY A 367 14.25 -19.62 -13.83
CA GLY A 367 14.66 -20.39 -12.65
C GLY A 367 16.12 -20.30 -12.20
N THR A 368 16.93 -19.41 -12.77
CA THR A 368 18.24 -19.11 -12.19
C THR A 368 18.07 -18.13 -11.02
N VAL A 369 18.36 -18.57 -9.81
CA VAL A 369 18.30 -17.75 -8.60
C VAL A 369 19.66 -17.14 -8.32
N TYR A 370 19.71 -15.83 -8.19
CA TYR A 370 20.91 -15.07 -7.83
C TYR A 370 20.78 -14.49 -6.42
N ASP A 371 21.90 -14.20 -5.75
CA ASP A 371 21.94 -13.13 -4.77
C ASP A 371 22.07 -11.82 -5.55
N LEU A 372 21.19 -10.87 -5.27
CA LEU A 372 21.29 -9.54 -5.87
C LEU A 372 22.52 -8.81 -5.33
N SER A 373 23.11 -7.93 -6.13
CA SER A 373 24.30 -7.19 -5.73
C SER A 373 24.32 -5.79 -6.35
N ILE A 374 24.66 -4.78 -5.54
CA ILE A 374 24.94 -3.41 -5.97
C ILE A 374 26.43 -3.18 -6.20
N MET A 375 27.27 -4.10 -5.74
CA MET A 375 28.73 -4.00 -5.85
C MET A 375 29.20 -4.44 -7.25
N ASP A 376 29.95 -3.59 -7.94
CA ASP A 376 30.59 -3.94 -9.21
C ASP A 376 32.10 -4.12 -9.05
N LYS A 377 32.79 -3.09 -8.59
CA LYS A 377 34.25 -3.12 -8.40
C LYS A 377 34.71 -2.12 -7.35
N ILE A 378 35.90 -2.36 -6.80
CA ILE A 378 36.67 -1.40 -6.01
C ILE A 378 37.82 -0.94 -6.88
N THR A 379 38.07 0.36 -6.93
CA THR A 379 39.22 0.96 -7.61
C THR A 379 40.10 1.70 -6.61
N ASP A 380 41.40 1.81 -6.92
CA ASP A 380 42.30 2.73 -6.24
C ASP A 380 42.04 4.19 -6.70
N ASP A 381 42.80 5.14 -6.11
CA ASP A 381 42.71 6.56 -6.41
C ASP A 381 43.02 6.92 -7.88
N ASN A 382 43.75 6.05 -8.59
CA ASN A 382 44.08 6.18 -10.01
C ASN A 382 43.04 5.53 -10.92
N GLY A 383 41.94 5.00 -10.38
CA GLY A 383 40.89 4.33 -11.12
C GLY A 383 41.20 2.88 -11.52
N LYS A 384 42.35 2.32 -11.12
CA LYS A 384 42.71 0.92 -11.39
C LYS A 384 41.88 -0.01 -10.53
N THR A 385 41.29 -1.04 -11.15
CA THR A 385 40.48 -2.02 -10.44
C THR A 385 41.34 -2.83 -9.47
N VAL A 386 41.04 -2.72 -8.18
CA VAL A 386 41.66 -3.50 -7.08
C VAL A 386 40.91 -4.81 -6.89
N LYS A 387 39.57 -4.76 -6.93
CA LYS A 387 38.70 -5.92 -6.77
C LYS A 387 37.45 -5.80 -7.63
N LYS A 388 37.08 -6.88 -8.30
CA LYS A 388 35.82 -6.99 -9.06
C LYS A 388 34.89 -8.01 -8.39
N TYR A 389 33.61 -7.65 -8.30
CA TYR A 389 32.59 -8.55 -7.76
C TYR A 389 31.88 -9.29 -8.88
N GLY A 390 31.89 -10.60 -8.79
CA GLY A 390 31.23 -11.48 -9.76
C GLY A 390 29.74 -11.66 -9.50
N VAL A 391 29.12 -12.39 -10.42
CA VAL A 391 27.73 -12.86 -10.29
C VAL A 391 27.64 -13.95 -9.23
N LYS A 392 26.72 -13.82 -8.31
CA LYS A 392 26.47 -14.80 -7.23
C LYS A 392 25.25 -15.65 -7.59
N LYS A 393 25.45 -16.71 -8.40
CA LYS A 393 24.42 -17.72 -8.67
C LYS A 393 24.24 -18.62 -7.44
N VAL A 394 23.00 -18.66 -6.91
CA VAL A 394 22.65 -19.46 -5.71
C VAL A 394 22.24 -20.86 -6.12
N ARG A 395 21.35 -20.98 -7.12
CA ARG A 395 20.83 -22.27 -7.59
C ARG A 395 20.22 -22.16 -8.99
N GLN A 396 19.97 -23.30 -9.61
CA GLN A 396 19.17 -23.44 -10.81
C GLN A 396 17.95 -24.30 -10.48
N LEU A 397 16.76 -23.82 -10.83
CA LEU A 397 15.52 -24.59 -10.73
C LEU A 397 15.31 -25.34 -12.05
N HIS A 398 14.96 -26.61 -11.94
CA HIS A 398 14.73 -27.51 -13.09
C HIS A 398 13.24 -27.86 -13.19
N TYR A 399 12.39 -26.84 -13.35
CA TYR A 399 10.97 -27.06 -13.63
C TYR A 399 10.73 -27.31 -15.11
N ASP A 400 9.67 -28.01 -15.43
CA ASP A 400 9.28 -28.26 -16.80
C ASP A 400 9.09 -26.93 -17.59
N THR A 401 9.67 -26.89 -18.79
CA THR A 401 9.61 -25.69 -19.65
C THR A 401 8.16 -25.27 -19.97
N THR A 402 7.24 -26.23 -20.06
CA THR A 402 5.82 -25.94 -20.28
C THR A 402 5.19 -25.17 -19.13
N TYR A 403 5.69 -25.37 -17.89
CA TYR A 403 5.19 -24.63 -16.72
C TYR A 403 5.68 -23.18 -16.74
N TRP A 404 6.97 -22.98 -17.05
CA TRP A 404 7.51 -21.64 -17.25
C TRP A 404 6.77 -20.92 -18.36
N ASN A 405 6.58 -21.57 -19.51
CA ASN A 405 5.86 -20.98 -20.64
C ASN A 405 4.42 -20.59 -20.29
N ALA A 406 3.71 -21.41 -19.52
CA ALA A 406 2.35 -21.09 -19.07
C ALA A 406 2.31 -19.84 -18.20
N VAL A 407 3.27 -19.68 -17.27
CA VAL A 407 3.38 -18.50 -16.42
C VAL A 407 3.78 -17.27 -17.24
N HIS A 408 4.80 -17.39 -18.10
CA HIS A 408 5.27 -16.29 -18.96
C HIS A 408 4.18 -15.81 -19.92
N THR A 409 3.43 -16.73 -20.53
CA THR A 409 2.27 -16.40 -21.39
C THR A 409 1.21 -15.62 -20.60
N GLY A 410 0.90 -16.07 -19.39
CA GLY A 410 -0.03 -15.34 -18.51
C GLY A 410 0.48 -13.95 -18.15
N MET A 411 1.76 -13.81 -17.80
CA MET A 411 2.37 -12.51 -17.49
C MET A 411 2.46 -11.60 -18.73
N ARG A 412 2.67 -12.18 -19.94
CA ARG A 412 2.56 -11.43 -21.19
C ARG A 412 1.15 -10.90 -21.41
N GLY A 413 0.14 -11.73 -21.13
CA GLY A 413 -1.28 -11.37 -21.20
C GLY A 413 -1.63 -10.18 -20.29
N VAL A 414 -1.03 -10.05 -19.11
CA VAL A 414 -1.25 -8.88 -18.24
C VAL A 414 -0.90 -7.56 -18.93
N VAL A 415 0.09 -7.54 -19.82
CA VAL A 415 0.57 -6.31 -20.49
C VAL A 415 -0.12 -6.09 -21.84
N SER A 416 -0.64 -7.15 -22.47
CA SER A 416 -1.15 -7.08 -23.86
C SER A 416 -2.52 -7.70 -24.09
N GLY A 417 -3.05 -8.43 -23.12
CA GLY A 417 -4.29 -9.19 -23.27
C GLY A 417 -5.54 -8.35 -23.02
N LYS A 418 -6.66 -8.82 -23.54
CA LYS A 418 -7.96 -8.14 -23.44
C LYS A 418 -8.61 -8.23 -22.05
N ASP A 419 -8.25 -9.26 -21.28
CA ASP A 419 -8.80 -9.49 -19.93
C ASP A 419 -7.97 -8.79 -18.84
N SER A 420 -6.91 -8.08 -19.21
CA SER A 420 -6.07 -7.33 -18.31
C SER A 420 -6.65 -5.95 -17.99
N SER A 421 -6.56 -5.53 -16.73
CA SER A 421 -6.95 -4.19 -16.27
C SER A 421 -5.93 -3.07 -16.60
N VAL A 422 -4.74 -3.43 -17.08
CA VAL A 422 -3.62 -2.47 -17.30
C VAL A 422 -3.04 -2.52 -18.71
N SER A 423 -3.50 -3.39 -19.59
CA SER A 423 -2.94 -3.55 -20.94
C SER A 423 -3.00 -2.26 -21.77
N SER A 424 -4.02 -1.43 -21.57
CA SER A 424 -4.14 -0.12 -22.24
C SER A 424 -3.00 0.84 -21.91
N ILE A 425 -2.38 0.73 -20.73
CA ILE A 425 -1.24 1.56 -20.33
C ILE A 425 -0.05 1.31 -21.26
N PHE A 426 0.14 0.06 -21.69
CA PHE A 426 1.30 -0.38 -22.46
C PHE A 426 1.08 -0.33 -23.99
N GLN A 427 -0.07 0.18 -24.45
CA GLN A 427 -0.32 0.36 -25.86
C GLN A 427 0.70 1.31 -26.51
N GLY A 428 1.17 0.96 -27.71
CA GLY A 428 2.16 1.76 -28.44
C GLY A 428 3.61 1.56 -28.02
N MET A 429 3.88 0.80 -26.96
CA MET A 429 5.28 0.49 -26.59
C MET A 429 5.98 -0.36 -27.64
N LYS A 430 7.22 0.04 -27.99
CA LYS A 430 8.07 -0.71 -28.94
C LYS A 430 8.60 -2.02 -28.36
N VAL A 431 8.81 -2.05 -27.04
CA VAL A 431 9.35 -3.22 -26.32
C VAL A 431 8.21 -4.04 -25.76
N LYS A 432 8.16 -5.32 -26.09
CA LYS A 432 7.19 -6.24 -25.49
C LYS A 432 7.62 -6.60 -24.08
N LEU A 433 6.71 -6.49 -23.14
CA LEU A 433 6.95 -6.78 -21.72
C LEU A 433 6.09 -7.96 -21.27
N ALA A 434 6.47 -8.56 -20.15
CA ALA A 434 5.61 -9.39 -19.33
C ALA A 434 5.56 -8.82 -17.91
N GLY A 435 4.41 -8.92 -17.24
CA GLY A 435 4.28 -8.35 -15.90
C GLY A 435 3.15 -8.96 -15.09
N LYS A 436 3.02 -8.50 -13.87
CA LYS A 436 1.91 -8.86 -12.98
C LYS A 436 1.57 -7.69 -12.06
N THR A 437 0.30 -7.33 -12.05
CA THR A 437 -0.26 -6.36 -11.10
C THR A 437 -0.38 -6.95 -9.70
N GLY A 438 -0.15 -6.14 -8.68
CA GLY A 438 -0.44 -6.45 -7.29
C GLY A 438 -1.22 -5.32 -6.64
N THR A 439 -2.22 -5.70 -5.86
CA THR A 439 -2.96 -4.80 -4.99
C THR A 439 -3.01 -5.47 -3.64
N ALA A 440 -2.42 -4.84 -2.63
CA ALA A 440 -2.39 -5.36 -1.28
C ALA A 440 -3.22 -4.47 -0.36
N GLN A 441 -4.20 -5.07 0.31
CA GLN A 441 -5.02 -4.41 1.31
C GLN A 441 -4.50 -4.79 2.70
N GLU A 442 -3.86 -3.87 3.38
CA GLU A 442 -3.37 -4.07 4.75
C GLU A 442 -4.28 -3.41 5.79
N ASN A 443 -4.92 -2.31 5.40
CA ASN A 443 -5.83 -1.57 6.27
C ASN A 443 -7.12 -1.22 5.50
N LYS A 444 -8.27 -1.46 6.12
CA LYS A 444 -9.58 -1.12 5.52
C LYS A 444 -9.86 0.39 5.48
N LYS A 445 -9.16 1.18 6.29
CA LYS A 445 -9.33 2.64 6.39
C LYS A 445 -8.36 3.43 5.50
N ARG A 446 -7.33 2.78 4.92
CA ARG A 446 -6.33 3.40 4.05
C ARG A 446 -6.39 2.81 2.64
N PRO A 447 -5.93 3.55 1.62
CA PRO A 447 -5.83 3.03 0.27
C PRO A 447 -4.96 1.77 0.18
N ASN A 448 -5.20 0.95 -0.83
CA ASN A 448 -4.38 -0.24 -1.09
C ASN A 448 -2.97 0.14 -1.55
N HIS A 449 -1.99 -0.69 -1.24
CA HIS A 449 -0.67 -0.62 -1.86
C HIS A 449 -0.77 -1.00 -3.33
N ALA A 450 -0.06 -0.27 -4.19
CA ALA A 450 0.02 -0.54 -5.63
C ALA A 450 1.36 -1.18 -5.96
N LEU A 451 1.31 -2.37 -6.56
CA LEU A 451 2.50 -3.10 -6.98
C LEU A 451 2.43 -3.45 -8.47
N PHE A 452 3.58 -3.42 -9.10
CA PHE A 452 3.75 -3.99 -10.43
C PHE A 452 5.12 -4.61 -10.57
N ILE A 453 5.16 -5.88 -10.98
CA ILE A 453 6.38 -6.59 -11.32
C ILE A 453 6.42 -6.86 -12.82
N SER A 454 7.58 -6.77 -13.43
CA SER A 454 7.71 -6.97 -14.87
C SER A 454 9.14 -7.30 -15.28
N TYR A 455 9.26 -7.79 -16.50
CA TYR A 455 10.54 -7.95 -17.17
C TYR A 455 10.40 -7.66 -18.67
N GLY A 456 11.51 -7.29 -19.27
CA GLY A 456 11.57 -7.01 -20.70
C GLY A 456 12.98 -7.01 -21.27
N PRO A 457 13.12 -7.18 -22.62
CA PRO A 457 12.08 -7.63 -23.57
C PRO A 457 11.53 -9.02 -23.27
N TYR A 458 10.28 -9.33 -23.64
CA TYR A 458 9.61 -10.58 -23.31
C TYR A 458 10.37 -11.83 -23.82
N GLU A 459 10.79 -11.80 -25.08
CA GLU A 459 11.44 -12.94 -25.73
C GLU A 459 12.88 -13.17 -25.23
N LYS A 460 13.57 -12.11 -24.79
CA LYS A 460 14.94 -12.16 -24.30
C LYS A 460 15.14 -11.16 -23.17
N PRO A 461 14.72 -11.50 -21.95
CA PRO A 461 14.77 -10.58 -20.84
C PRO A 461 16.17 -10.00 -20.58
N GLU A 462 16.24 -8.68 -20.45
CA GLU A 462 17.45 -7.94 -20.10
C GLU A 462 17.35 -7.37 -18.70
N ILE A 463 16.23 -6.70 -18.40
CA ILE A 463 15.97 -6.14 -17.08
C ILE A 463 14.64 -6.60 -16.50
N THR A 464 14.59 -6.62 -15.18
CA THR A 464 13.36 -6.73 -14.43
C THR A 464 13.06 -5.41 -13.72
N THR A 465 11.79 -5.16 -13.46
CA THR A 465 11.36 -3.97 -12.73
C THR A 465 10.35 -4.36 -11.68
N THR A 466 10.58 -3.93 -10.45
CA THR A 466 9.66 -4.05 -9.33
C THR A 466 9.32 -2.66 -8.84
N VAL A 467 8.05 -2.28 -8.92
CA VAL A 467 7.52 -1.00 -8.46
C VAL A 467 6.56 -1.25 -7.32
N VAL A 468 6.79 -0.59 -6.19
CA VAL A 468 5.91 -0.63 -5.01
C VAL A 468 5.61 0.80 -4.58
N ILE A 469 4.33 1.15 -4.55
CA ILE A 469 3.83 2.46 -4.10
C ILE A 469 2.92 2.21 -2.90
N PRO A 470 3.40 2.44 -1.67
CA PRO A 470 2.56 2.37 -0.47
C PRO A 470 1.36 3.29 -0.60
N PHE A 471 0.18 2.77 -0.27
CA PHE A 471 -1.09 3.49 -0.39
C PHE A 471 -1.35 4.10 -1.78
N GLY A 472 -0.80 3.48 -2.82
CA GLY A 472 -0.85 3.96 -4.21
C GLY A 472 -2.19 3.75 -4.92
N TYR A 473 -3.25 3.41 -4.21
CA TYR A 473 -4.64 3.23 -4.64
C TYR A 473 -4.86 2.06 -5.60
N THR A 474 -4.24 2.08 -6.76
CA THR A 474 -4.42 1.08 -7.82
C THR A 474 -3.10 0.66 -8.43
N SER A 475 -2.97 -0.61 -8.76
CA SER A 475 -1.79 -1.16 -9.46
C SER A 475 -1.52 -0.49 -10.82
N SER A 476 -2.49 0.22 -11.39
CA SER A 476 -2.30 1.01 -12.62
C SER A 476 -1.25 2.10 -12.45
N ASN A 477 -1.12 2.70 -11.26
CA ASN A 477 -0.11 3.71 -10.96
C ASN A 477 1.31 3.10 -10.99
N ALA A 478 1.48 1.92 -10.38
CA ALA A 478 2.75 1.20 -10.44
C ALA A 478 3.07 0.69 -11.85
N ALA A 479 2.06 0.29 -12.64
CA ALA A 479 2.23 -0.13 -14.02
C ALA A 479 2.64 1.04 -14.93
N ALA A 480 2.07 2.23 -14.74
CA ALA A 480 2.45 3.44 -15.47
C ALA A 480 3.91 3.81 -15.18
N THR A 481 4.31 3.80 -13.91
CA THR A 481 5.72 4.03 -13.53
C THR A 481 6.66 3.03 -14.19
N ALA A 482 6.29 1.75 -14.22
CA ALA A 482 7.10 0.73 -14.90
C ALA A 482 7.19 0.97 -16.41
N LYS A 483 6.10 1.41 -17.07
CA LYS A 483 6.13 1.80 -18.49
C LYS A 483 7.17 2.87 -18.74
N ASP A 484 7.14 3.96 -17.98
CA ASP A 484 8.07 5.09 -18.13
C ASP A 484 9.53 4.65 -17.97
N ILE A 485 9.80 3.73 -17.02
CA ILE A 485 11.13 3.14 -16.82
C ILE A 485 11.60 2.39 -18.08
N TYR A 486 10.75 1.54 -18.66
CA TYR A 486 11.12 0.80 -19.88
C TYR A 486 11.27 1.73 -21.09
N GLU A 487 10.41 2.73 -21.23
CA GLU A 487 10.53 3.74 -22.30
C GLU A 487 11.84 4.50 -22.19
N TYR A 488 12.25 4.89 -20.97
CA TYR A 488 13.54 5.53 -20.74
C TYR A 488 14.71 4.58 -20.99
N TYR A 489 14.68 3.38 -20.44
CA TYR A 489 15.79 2.42 -20.51
C TYR A 489 16.13 2.03 -21.95
N PHE A 490 15.12 1.77 -22.77
CA PHE A 490 15.28 1.38 -24.17
C PHE A 490 15.23 2.57 -25.16
N ALA A 491 15.14 3.81 -24.66
CA ALA A 491 15.18 4.99 -25.49
C ALA A 491 16.57 5.22 -26.09
N ASN A 492 16.59 5.87 -27.26
CA ASN A 492 17.84 6.41 -27.80
C ASN A 492 18.30 7.65 -27.01
N ASP A 493 19.57 8.04 -27.18
CA ASP A 493 20.16 9.13 -26.40
C ASP A 493 19.46 10.48 -26.59
N LYS A 494 18.89 10.74 -27.77
CA LYS A 494 18.13 11.98 -28.05
C LYS A 494 16.86 12.01 -27.19
N THR A 495 16.13 10.90 -27.11
CA THR A 495 14.91 10.78 -26.29
C THR A 495 15.24 10.87 -24.79
N LYS A 496 16.32 10.19 -24.34
CA LYS A 496 16.80 10.28 -22.95
C LYS A 496 17.08 11.71 -22.54
N LYS A 497 17.85 12.45 -23.33
CA LYS A 497 18.16 13.88 -23.08
C LYS A 497 16.91 14.74 -22.99
N THR A 498 15.88 14.45 -23.80
CA THR A 498 14.61 15.18 -23.75
C THR A 498 13.84 14.89 -22.46
N LEU A 499 13.78 13.63 -22.03
CA LEU A 499 13.12 13.22 -20.79
C LEU A 499 13.85 13.81 -19.57
N GLU A 500 15.17 13.78 -19.55
CA GLU A 500 16.01 14.36 -18.49
C GLU A 500 15.82 15.88 -18.37
N LYS A 501 15.74 16.60 -19.50
CA LYS A 501 15.49 18.04 -19.51
C LYS A 501 14.12 18.38 -18.92
N ASN A 502 13.10 17.60 -19.25
CA ASN A 502 11.76 17.81 -18.72
C ASN A 502 11.70 17.51 -17.20
N ASN A 503 12.46 16.54 -16.69
CA ASN A 503 12.52 16.23 -15.27
C ASN A 503 13.29 17.28 -14.44
N LYS A 504 14.31 17.92 -14.98
CA LYS A 504 15.05 19.00 -14.28
C LYS A 504 14.14 20.15 -13.87
N SER A 505 13.14 20.48 -14.68
CA SER A 505 12.18 21.54 -14.35
C SER A 505 11.25 21.19 -13.19
N VAL A 506 11.03 19.91 -12.91
CA VAL A 506 10.20 19.43 -11.78
C VAL A 506 11.01 19.35 -10.48
N THR A 507 12.30 18.96 -10.57
CA THR A 507 13.18 18.81 -9.39
C THR A 507 13.59 20.16 -8.80
N GLU A 508 13.83 21.18 -9.64
CA GLU A 508 14.18 22.52 -9.16
C GLU A 508 13.03 23.27 -8.47
N THR A 509 11.79 22.94 -8.83
CA THR A 509 10.59 23.56 -8.23
C THR A 509 10.14 22.84 -6.95
N SER A 510 10.48 21.58 -6.76
CA SER A 510 10.04 20.77 -5.62
C SER A 510 10.96 20.85 -4.39
N VAL A 511 12.15 21.41 -4.52
CA VAL A 511 13.11 21.58 -3.41
C VAL A 511 13.01 22.98 -2.76
N GLY A 512 12.30 23.90 -3.38
CA GLY A 512 12.04 25.24 -2.85
C GLY A 512 10.72 25.25 -2.06
N THR A 513 10.82 25.26 -0.74
CA THR A 513 9.74 25.57 0.21
C THR A 513 8.62 24.54 0.37
N ALA A 514 8.94 23.31 0.72
CA ALA A 514 8.06 22.54 1.56
C ALA A 514 8.46 22.79 3.02
N GLY A 515 8.16 23.95 3.52
CA GLY A 515 7.91 24.17 4.93
C GLY A 515 6.49 23.66 5.16
N ASP A 516 6.37 22.61 5.97
CA ASP A 516 5.26 22.01 6.72
C ASP A 516 3.82 22.26 6.31
#